data_1d03086a38af67b738ab74e1a9d58d51
#
_entry.id   1d03086a38af67b738ab74e1a9d58d51
#
_cell.length_a   1.000
_cell.length_b   1.000
_cell.length_c   1.000
_cell.angle_alpha   90.00
_cell.angle_beta   90.00
_cell.angle_gamma   90.00
#
_symmetry.space_group_name_H-M   'P 1'
#
loop_
_entity.id
_entity.type
_entity.pdbx_description
1 polymer ?
#
loop_
_entity_poly.entity_id
_entity_poly.type
_entity_poly.pdbx_seq_one_letter_code
_entity_poly.pdbx_strand_id
1 'polypeptide(L)'
;MTRLLASLLFGLGLLSSLPAFAAERTITLAVQNMDCAECPFVVKKSLQAVPGVGRVAVSYKDKTATVTYDDSEADLGALTGATTNAGYPSAPKS
;
A
#
# COMPACT_ATOMS: atom_id res chain seq x y z
N MET A 1 29.97 11.58 37.40
CA MET A 1 28.99 10.68 37.57
C MET A 1 27.75 11.06 36.89
N THR A 2 27.19 12.13 37.20
CA THR A 2 25.95 12.51 36.57
C THR A 2 26.01 12.53 35.10
N ARG A 3 27.15 12.79 34.55
CA ARG A 3 27.27 12.85 33.11
C ARG A 3 26.98 11.54 32.45
N LEU A 4 27.37 10.47 33.07
CA LEU A 4 27.17 9.17 32.49
C LEU A 4 25.72 8.83 32.39
N LEU A 5 24.95 9.21 33.36
CA LEU A 5 23.55 8.93 33.38
C LEU A 5 22.85 9.61 32.20
N ALA A 6 23.25 10.82 31.96
CA ALA A 6 22.63 11.57 30.89
C ALA A 6 22.90 10.88 29.57
N SER A 7 24.07 10.35 29.40
CA SER A 7 24.39 9.68 28.14
C SER A 7 23.54 8.46 27.95
N LEU A 8 23.32 7.73 29.00
CA LEU A 8 22.54 6.53 28.88
C LEU A 8 21.11 6.83 28.48
N LEU A 9 20.56 7.84 29.09
CA LEU A 9 19.20 8.20 28.79
C LEU A 9 19.05 8.59 27.31
N PHE A 10 20.01 9.29 26.84
CA PHE A 10 19.99 9.73 25.48
C PHE A 10 20.01 8.53 24.55
N GLY A 11 20.81 7.55 24.84
CA GLY A 11 20.88 6.36 24.02
C GLY A 11 19.56 5.62 23.95
N LEU A 12 18.86 5.53 25.06
CA LEU A 12 17.59 4.85 25.06
C LEU A 12 16.57 5.56 24.21
N GLY A 13 16.57 6.86 24.22
CA GLY A 13 15.65 7.62 23.42
C GLY A 13 15.84 7.34 21.95
N LEU A 14 17.06 7.20 21.51
CA LEU A 14 17.30 6.93 20.12
C LEU A 14 16.79 5.56 19.72
N LEU A 15 16.97 4.58 20.54
CA LEU A 15 16.53 3.25 20.22
C LEU A 15 15.03 3.17 20.08
N SER A 16 14.33 3.85 20.96
CA SER A 16 12.89 3.74 20.94
C SER A 16 12.27 4.40 19.71
N SER A 17 13.01 5.19 19.00
CA SER A 17 12.40 5.87 17.89
C SER A 17 12.43 5.03 16.64
N LEU A 18 13.20 3.94 16.70
CA LEU A 18 13.27 3.21 15.56
C LEU A 18 12.17 2.50 15.05
N PRO A 19 11.54 1.94 15.56
CA PRO A 19 10.71 1.03 15.16
C PRO A 19 9.66 1.24 14.39
N ALA A 20 9.20 1.15 14.12
CA ALA A 20 8.26 1.19 13.64
C ALA A 20 7.70 1.13 12.55
N PHE A 21 7.48 0.81 12.09
CA PHE A 21 6.90 0.91 11.32
C PHE A 21 6.34 0.61 10.24
N ALA A 22 6.12 0.98 9.50
CA ALA A 22 5.58 0.86 8.23
C ALA A 22 6.06 -0.39 7.61
N ALA A 23 5.25 -1.29 7.34
CA ALA A 23 5.62 -2.48 6.63
C ALA A 23 5.11 -2.38 5.22
N GLU A 24 5.96 -2.59 4.26
CA GLU A 24 5.58 -2.60 2.87
C GLU A 24 4.96 -3.93 2.55
N ARG A 25 3.79 -3.93 1.95
CA ARG A 25 3.09 -5.15 1.58
C ARG A 25 2.77 -5.14 0.11
N THR A 26 2.71 -6.32 -0.47
CA THR A 26 2.33 -6.45 -1.88
C THR A 26 1.14 -7.40 -1.97
N ILE A 27 0.12 -7.00 -2.68
CA ILE A 27 -1.07 -7.81 -2.83
C ILE A 27 -1.49 -7.82 -4.29
N THR A 28 -2.05 -8.91 -4.76
CA THR A 28 -2.62 -9.00 -6.10
C THR A 28 -4.13 -9.02 -5.98
N LEU A 29 -4.78 -8.13 -6.69
CA LEU A 29 -6.23 -8.03 -6.70
C LEU A 29 -6.76 -8.58 -8.02
N ALA A 30 -7.83 -9.35 -7.94
CA ALA A 30 -8.58 -9.75 -9.13
C ALA A 30 -9.56 -8.61 -9.40
N VAL A 31 -9.56 -8.08 -10.61
CA VAL A 31 -10.31 -6.87 -10.94
C VAL A 31 -11.39 -7.21 -11.95
N GLN A 32 -12.62 -6.80 -11.67
CA GLN A 32 -13.73 -7.04 -12.54
C GLN A 32 -13.93 -5.87 -13.49
N ASN A 33 -14.65 -6.10 -14.55
CA ASN A 33 -15.04 -5.08 -15.52
C ASN A 33 -13.91 -4.46 -16.33
N MET A 34 -12.73 -5.04 -16.28
CA MET A 34 -11.60 -4.49 -17.00
C MET A 34 -11.62 -5.05 -18.42
N ASP A 35 -12.56 -4.57 -19.21
CA ASP A 35 -12.84 -5.12 -20.53
C ASP A 35 -12.44 -4.22 -21.69
N CYS A 36 -11.76 -3.15 -21.45
CA CYS A 36 -11.36 -2.23 -22.51
C CYS A 36 -9.86 -1.95 -22.43
N ALA A 37 -9.31 -1.50 -23.53
CA ALA A 37 -7.87 -1.27 -23.62
C ALA A 37 -7.39 -0.19 -22.64
N GLU A 38 -8.22 0.79 -22.32
CA GLU A 38 -7.85 1.84 -21.39
C GLU A 38 -8.17 1.53 -19.96
N CYS A 39 -8.94 0.46 -19.72
CA CYS A 39 -9.34 0.13 -18.36
C CYS A 39 -8.15 -0.06 -17.42
N PRO A 40 -7.07 -0.70 -17.83
CA PRO A 40 -5.92 -0.84 -16.92
C PRO A 40 -5.36 0.49 -16.45
N PHE A 41 -5.42 1.52 -17.30
CA PHE A 41 -4.95 2.82 -16.92
C PHE A 41 -5.81 3.39 -15.83
N VAL A 42 -7.13 3.28 -15.92
CA VAL A 42 -8.06 3.81 -14.92
C VAL A 42 -7.84 3.10 -13.60
N VAL A 43 -7.69 1.78 -13.64
CA VAL A 43 -7.45 0.99 -12.43
C VAL A 43 -6.13 1.43 -11.78
N LYS A 44 -5.10 1.58 -12.57
CA LYS A 44 -3.80 1.97 -12.05
C LYS A 44 -3.87 3.34 -11.39
N LYS A 45 -4.52 4.30 -12.04
CA LYS A 45 -4.64 5.63 -11.50
C LYS A 45 -5.46 5.66 -10.23
N SER A 46 -6.52 4.88 -10.15
CA SER A 46 -7.35 4.85 -8.96
C SER A 46 -6.54 4.32 -7.77
N LEU A 47 -5.71 3.32 -8.00
CA LEU A 47 -4.89 2.75 -6.92
C LEU A 47 -3.76 3.71 -6.54
N GLN A 48 -3.16 4.35 -7.52
CA GLN A 48 -2.07 5.30 -7.23
C GLN A 48 -2.55 6.50 -6.43
N ALA A 49 -3.82 6.80 -6.46
CA ALA A 49 -4.36 7.92 -5.71
C ALA A 49 -4.57 7.59 -4.22
N VAL A 50 -4.45 6.34 -3.83
CA VAL A 50 -4.62 5.96 -2.43
C VAL A 50 -3.34 6.31 -1.67
N PRO A 51 -3.42 7.09 -0.58
CA PRO A 51 -2.23 7.40 0.19
C PRO A 51 -1.57 6.13 0.69
N GLY A 52 -0.28 6.05 0.58
CA GLY A 52 0.47 4.87 1.01
C GLY A 52 0.77 3.89 -0.09
N VAL A 53 0.18 4.05 -1.27
CA VAL A 53 0.46 3.16 -2.39
C VAL A 53 1.75 3.59 -3.06
N GLY A 54 2.66 2.64 -3.23
CA GLY A 54 3.94 2.91 -3.86
C GLY A 54 3.98 2.47 -5.31
N ARG A 55 3.68 1.22 -5.59
CA ARG A 55 3.83 0.69 -6.93
C ARG A 55 2.57 -0.04 -7.35
N VAL A 56 2.16 0.13 -8.57
CA VAL A 56 0.98 -0.55 -9.11
C VAL A 56 1.33 -1.13 -10.48
N ALA A 57 1.09 -2.41 -10.66
CA ALA A 57 1.25 -3.08 -11.94
C ALA A 57 -0.07 -3.74 -12.30
N VAL A 58 -0.65 -3.34 -13.41
CA VAL A 58 -1.95 -3.87 -13.82
C VAL A 58 -1.77 -4.76 -15.05
N SER A 59 -2.37 -5.94 -15.02
CA SER A 59 -2.35 -6.85 -16.15
C SER A 59 -3.74 -6.93 -16.75
N TYR A 60 -3.88 -6.47 -17.98
CA TYR A 60 -5.14 -6.54 -18.69
C TYR A 60 -5.44 -8.00 -19.02
N LYS A 61 -4.41 -8.73 -19.39
CA LYS A 61 -4.59 -10.12 -19.78
C LYS A 61 -5.09 -10.96 -18.59
N ASP A 62 -4.52 -10.78 -17.44
CA ASP A 62 -4.87 -11.57 -16.27
C ASP A 62 -6.01 -10.96 -15.45
N LYS A 63 -6.40 -9.74 -15.77
CA LYS A 63 -7.43 -9.01 -15.04
C LYS A 63 -7.03 -8.85 -13.59
N THR A 64 -5.78 -8.46 -13.37
CA THR A 64 -5.26 -8.30 -12.02
C THR A 64 -4.54 -6.97 -11.84
N ALA A 65 -4.43 -6.54 -10.60
CA ALA A 65 -3.62 -5.39 -10.23
C ALA A 65 -2.75 -5.80 -9.05
N THR A 66 -1.46 -5.67 -9.18
CA THR A 66 -0.52 -5.97 -8.11
C THR A 66 -0.09 -4.65 -7.50
N VAL A 67 -0.33 -4.48 -6.23
CA VAL A 67 -0.13 -3.22 -5.54
C VAL A 67 0.84 -3.39 -4.39
N THR A 68 1.84 -2.53 -4.32
CA THR A 68 2.76 -2.47 -3.20
C THR A 68 2.39 -1.22 -2.40
N TYR A 69 2.14 -1.37 -1.12
CA TYR A 69 1.67 -0.28 -0.30
C TYR A 69 2.20 -0.36 1.11
N ASP A 70 2.15 0.77 1.80
CA ASP A 70 2.58 0.88 3.18
C ASP A 70 1.36 0.60 4.06
N ASP A 71 1.39 -0.46 4.84
CA ASP A 71 0.22 -0.88 5.60
C ASP A 71 -0.06 0.01 6.81
N SER A 72 0.79 0.97 7.09
CA SER A 72 0.49 1.95 8.11
C SER A 72 -0.36 3.09 7.55
N GLU A 73 -0.46 3.22 6.23
CA GLU A 73 -1.22 4.28 5.60
C GLU A 73 -2.41 3.77 4.79
N ALA A 74 -2.35 2.57 4.29
CA ALA A 74 -3.42 2.02 3.47
C ALA A 74 -3.72 0.60 3.90
N ASP A 75 -4.91 0.15 3.62
CA ASP A 75 -5.29 -1.22 3.91
C ASP A 75 -6.03 -1.79 2.70
N LEU A 76 -6.39 -3.06 2.78
CA LEU A 76 -7.07 -3.72 1.69
C LEU A 76 -8.38 -3.01 1.34
N GLY A 77 -9.11 -2.57 2.35
CA GLY A 77 -10.38 -1.88 2.10
C GLY A 77 -10.21 -0.59 1.32
N ALA A 78 -9.13 0.14 1.56
CA ALA A 78 -8.86 1.36 0.82
C ALA A 78 -8.54 1.04 -0.63
N LEU A 79 -7.82 -0.04 -0.88
CA LEU A 79 -7.45 -0.43 -2.24
C LEU A 79 -8.66 -0.90 -3.03
N THR A 80 -9.44 -1.82 -2.46
CA THR A 80 -10.61 -2.34 -3.16
C THR A 80 -11.68 -1.25 -3.30
N GLY A 81 -11.78 -0.36 -2.33
CA GLY A 81 -12.72 0.76 -2.41
C GLY A 81 -12.36 1.70 -3.54
N ALA A 82 -11.07 1.95 -3.74
CA ALA A 82 -10.62 2.84 -4.80
C ALA A 82 -10.98 2.31 -6.18
N THR A 83 -10.74 1.02 -6.43
CA THR A 83 -11.06 0.45 -7.74
C THR A 83 -12.58 0.36 -7.91
N THR A 84 -13.30 0.02 -6.85
CA THR A 84 -14.76 -0.09 -6.93
C THR A 84 -15.38 1.26 -7.24
N ASN A 85 -14.88 2.32 -6.61
CA ASN A 85 -15.40 3.66 -6.88
C ASN A 85 -15.13 4.11 -8.31
N ALA A 86 -14.10 3.56 -8.93
CA ALA A 86 -13.80 3.88 -10.32
C ALA A 86 -14.57 2.99 -11.30
N GLY A 87 -15.35 2.04 -10.77
CA GLY A 87 -16.15 1.16 -11.62
C GLY A 87 -15.57 -0.24 -11.80
N TYR A 88 -14.53 -0.57 -11.04
CA TYR A 88 -13.83 -1.84 -11.19
C TYR A 88 -13.74 -2.58 -9.86
N PRO A 89 -14.80 -3.26 -9.45
CA PRO A 89 -14.76 -4.01 -8.19
C PRO A 89 -13.59 -4.97 -8.17
N SER A 90 -12.95 -5.09 -7.05
CA SER A 90 -11.79 -5.96 -6.93
C SER A 90 -11.78 -6.70 -5.60
N ALA A 91 -11.02 -7.78 -5.57
CA ALA A 91 -10.87 -8.59 -4.35
C ALA A 91 -9.50 -9.24 -4.38
N PRO A 92 -8.95 -9.61 -3.23
CA PRO A 92 -7.66 -10.28 -3.22
C PRO A 92 -7.73 -11.57 -4.01
N LYS A 93 -6.71 -11.82 -4.79
CA LYS A 93 -6.63 -13.04 -5.56
C LYS A 93 -5.91 -14.06 -4.71
N SER A 94 -6.52 -15.20 -4.54
CA SER A 94 -5.90 -16.25 -3.71
C SER A 94 -5.02 -17.18 -4.53
#